data_07640ee973ad5564e1d590065a2c5fa5
#
_entry.id   07640ee973ad5564e1d590065a2c5fa5
#
_cell.length_a   1.000
_cell.length_b   1.000
_cell.length_c   1.000
_cell.angle_alpha   90.00
_cell.angle_beta   90.00
_cell.angle_gamma   90.00
#
_symmetry.space_group_name_H-M   'P 1'
#
loop_
_entity.id
_entity.type
_entity.pdbx_description
1 polymer ?
#
loop_
_entity_poly.entity_id
_entity_poly.type
_entity_poly.pdbx_seq_one_letter_code
_entity_poly.pdbx_strand_id
1 'polypeptide(L)'
;LQRDNFGLPTFWPKRTKVDDRVADASIVTAEISQARKLPWLPKNKQMIQPEEGKIFPIQIDIEFVGYYLQKIEASWLNMMNKEGSQPYKMSFVKYLVSELDKKARVEDRIATIKGIYVATPDNATEGGRFINRQNGLLYLLQQARDFDKKYRAFDLGLPTATNIVDYVDNMIKRLPHEVREATGVVFYLSDEWLRAYKRRFETIYGTNNDYTGYPTNPKDYPNIKFERLVDLSGTDFMFITFDDNIEILENVPAEKSMYKFEMLKRMIYVMADYKLGI
;
A
#
# COMPACT_ATOMS: atom_id res chain seq x y z
N LEU A 1 14.78 11.16 -11.76
CA LEU A 1 15.00 9.78 -12.23
C LEU A 1 14.04 8.85 -11.51
N GLN A 2 12.97 8.48 -12.19
CA GLN A 2 12.03 7.48 -11.67
C GLN A 2 12.65 6.09 -11.87
N ARG A 3 12.74 5.31 -10.79
CA ARG A 3 13.27 3.94 -10.83
C ARG A 3 12.13 2.94 -10.77
N ASP A 4 12.29 1.78 -11.38
CA ASP A 4 11.25 0.74 -11.51
C ASP A 4 10.76 0.13 -10.17
N ASN A 5 11.50 0.36 -9.08
CA ASN A 5 11.24 -0.26 -7.76
C ASN A 5 10.26 0.51 -6.86
N PHE A 6 9.54 1.51 -7.37
CA PHE A 6 8.65 2.34 -6.56
C PHE A 6 7.15 2.07 -6.79
N GLY A 7 6.80 0.87 -7.20
CA GLY A 7 5.40 0.44 -7.36
C GLY A 7 4.73 0.06 -6.03
N LEU A 8 3.52 -0.47 -6.15
CA LEU A 8 2.75 -1.06 -5.05
C LEU A 8 3.57 -2.14 -4.33
N PRO A 9 3.38 -2.31 -3.01
CA PRO A 9 4.01 -3.39 -2.27
C PRO A 9 3.70 -4.75 -2.90
N THR A 10 4.74 -5.54 -3.17
CA THR A 10 4.61 -6.86 -3.81
C THR A 10 4.28 -7.97 -2.82
N PHE A 11 4.40 -7.70 -1.52
CA PHE A 11 4.09 -8.64 -0.45
C PHE A 11 2.59 -8.68 -0.10
N TRP A 12 1.79 -7.72 -0.56
CA TRP A 12 0.34 -7.80 -0.39
C TRP A 12 -0.30 -8.64 -1.48
N PRO A 13 -1.19 -9.58 -1.12
CA PRO A 13 -1.94 -10.35 -2.09
C PRO A 13 -2.80 -9.44 -2.96
N LYS A 14 -3.06 -9.89 -4.18
CA LYS A 14 -3.90 -9.19 -5.14
C LYS A 14 -5.15 -9.97 -5.43
N ARG A 15 -6.31 -9.32 -5.28
CA ARG A 15 -7.59 -9.86 -5.70
C ARG A 15 -8.00 -9.21 -7.02
N THR A 16 -8.13 -10.02 -8.06
CA THR A 16 -8.49 -9.57 -9.41
C THR A 16 -9.97 -9.82 -9.69
N LYS A 17 -10.49 -9.24 -10.79
CA LYS A 17 -11.89 -9.35 -11.24
C LYS A 17 -12.90 -8.70 -10.28
N VAL A 18 -12.49 -7.66 -9.59
CA VAL A 18 -13.37 -6.84 -8.77
C VAL A 18 -13.88 -5.68 -9.64
N ASP A 19 -15.19 -5.52 -9.77
CA ASP A 19 -15.75 -4.46 -10.62
C ASP A 19 -16.10 -3.18 -9.84
N ASP A 20 -16.76 -3.29 -8.68
CA ASP A 20 -17.12 -2.15 -7.83
C ASP A 20 -16.77 -2.43 -6.37
N ARG A 21 -17.27 -3.52 -5.79
CA ARG A 21 -17.09 -3.87 -4.39
C ARG A 21 -16.85 -5.36 -4.21
N VAL A 22 -16.10 -5.67 -3.17
CA VAL A 22 -15.95 -7.03 -2.64
C VAL A 22 -16.59 -7.04 -1.27
N ALA A 23 -17.51 -7.96 -1.05
CA ALA A 23 -18.06 -8.23 0.27
C ALA A 23 -17.50 -9.57 0.75
N ASP A 24 -16.74 -9.51 1.83
CA ASP A 24 -16.31 -10.69 2.58
C ASP A 24 -17.07 -10.72 3.92
N ALA A 25 -17.34 -11.91 4.41
CA ALA A 25 -18.01 -12.09 5.69
C ALA A 25 -17.12 -12.94 6.60
N SER A 26 -16.68 -12.36 7.69
CA SER A 26 -16.05 -13.13 8.76
C SER A 26 -17.06 -13.59 9.79
N ILE A 27 -16.89 -14.83 10.26
CA ILE A 27 -17.73 -15.37 11.35
C ILE A 27 -16.95 -15.25 12.64
N VAL A 28 -17.37 -14.33 13.49
CA VAL A 28 -16.85 -14.24 14.86
C VAL A 28 -17.64 -15.19 15.73
N THR A 29 -17.01 -16.25 16.17
CA THR A 29 -17.59 -17.23 17.08
C THR A 29 -17.21 -16.91 18.52
N ALA A 30 -18.21 -16.83 19.40
CA ALA A 30 -17.96 -16.88 20.84
C ALA A 30 -17.65 -18.32 21.26
N GLU A 31 -17.63 -18.61 22.54
CA GLU A 31 -17.43 -19.95 23.07
C GLU A 31 -18.42 -20.98 22.47
N ILE A 32 -17.91 -22.03 21.83
CA ILE A 32 -18.74 -23.03 21.14
C ILE A 32 -18.83 -24.36 21.86
N SER A 33 -17.78 -24.73 22.62
CA SER A 33 -17.73 -26.00 23.32
C SER A 33 -18.38 -25.93 24.70
N GLN A 34 -18.94 -27.03 25.15
CA GLN A 34 -19.50 -27.19 26.49
C GLN A 34 -19.43 -28.67 26.92
N ALA A 35 -19.49 -28.90 28.23
CA ALA A 35 -19.60 -30.26 28.74
C ALA A 35 -20.89 -30.91 28.24
N ARG A 36 -20.82 -32.21 27.89
CA ARG A 36 -21.96 -32.97 27.40
C ARG A 36 -23.06 -33.04 28.42
N LYS A 37 -24.26 -32.58 28.05
CA LYS A 37 -25.50 -32.76 28.81
C LYS A 37 -26.55 -33.45 27.92
N LEU A 38 -27.50 -34.14 28.54
CA LEU A 38 -28.57 -34.85 27.82
C LEU A 38 -29.50 -33.93 27.01
N PRO A 39 -29.98 -32.75 27.53
CA PRO A 39 -30.77 -31.85 26.72
C PRO A 39 -29.89 -31.10 25.68
N TRP A 40 -30.45 -30.87 24.50
CA TRP A 40 -29.87 -30.01 23.50
C TRP A 40 -29.88 -28.56 23.97
N LEU A 41 -28.70 -27.97 24.18
CA LEU A 41 -28.54 -26.59 24.63
C LEU A 41 -27.59 -25.87 23.65
N PRO A 42 -28.12 -25.25 22.61
CA PRO A 42 -27.29 -24.56 21.61
C PRO A 42 -26.65 -23.28 22.20
N LYS A 43 -25.38 -23.05 21.87
CA LYS A 43 -24.67 -21.79 22.11
C LYS A 43 -24.72 -20.93 20.85
N ASN A 44 -25.82 -20.20 20.64
CA ASN A 44 -26.05 -19.37 19.45
C ASN A 44 -25.45 -17.96 19.65
N LYS A 45 -24.12 -17.86 19.74
CA LYS A 45 -23.40 -16.59 19.86
C LYS A 45 -22.43 -16.42 18.70
N GLN A 46 -22.93 -16.60 17.51
CA GLN A 46 -22.18 -16.33 16.28
C GLN A 46 -22.59 -14.97 15.73
N MET A 47 -21.61 -14.17 15.38
CA MET A 47 -21.83 -12.89 14.71
C MET A 47 -21.14 -12.92 13.36
N ILE A 48 -21.90 -12.61 12.31
CA ILE A 48 -21.36 -12.42 10.97
C ILE A 48 -21.01 -10.94 10.87
N GLN A 49 -19.73 -10.65 10.66
CA GLN A 49 -19.24 -9.29 10.38
C GLN A 49 -18.97 -9.17 8.89
N PRO A 50 -19.78 -8.41 8.16
CA PRO A 50 -19.47 -8.10 6.78
C PRO A 50 -18.28 -7.12 6.71
N GLU A 51 -17.36 -7.40 5.83
CA GLU A 51 -16.28 -6.51 5.43
C GLU A 51 -16.45 -6.14 3.97
N GLU A 52 -16.21 -4.89 3.64
CA GLU A 52 -16.41 -4.39 2.30
C GLU A 52 -15.14 -3.71 1.80
N GLY A 53 -14.59 -4.24 0.72
CA GLY A 53 -13.53 -3.59 -0.05
C GLY A 53 -14.13 -2.86 -1.25
N LYS A 54 -13.71 -1.62 -1.49
CA LYS A 54 -14.18 -0.80 -2.61
C LYS A 54 -13.05 -0.51 -3.58
N ILE A 55 -13.37 -0.66 -4.88
CA ILE A 55 -12.48 -0.28 -5.98
C ILE A 55 -12.96 1.04 -6.59
N PHE A 56 -12.00 1.86 -7.03
CA PHE A 56 -12.28 3.19 -7.59
C PHE A 56 -11.83 3.24 -9.05
N PRO A 57 -12.64 3.82 -9.96
CA PRO A 57 -12.23 4.07 -11.34
C PRO A 57 -11.18 5.19 -11.36
N ILE A 58 -10.13 4.98 -12.14
CA ILE A 58 -8.99 5.90 -12.30
C ILE A 58 -8.78 6.11 -13.78
N GLN A 59 -8.60 7.36 -14.18
CA GLN A 59 -8.28 7.74 -15.55
C GLN A 59 -6.93 8.46 -15.60
N ILE A 60 -6.21 8.26 -16.69
CA ILE A 60 -5.01 8.98 -17.05
C ILE A 60 -5.27 9.66 -18.39
N ASP A 61 -5.36 10.97 -18.38
CA ASP A 61 -5.55 11.80 -19.58
C ASP A 61 -4.39 12.76 -19.70
N ILE A 62 -3.59 12.62 -20.75
CA ILE A 62 -2.41 13.44 -20.99
C ILE A 62 -2.45 13.98 -22.42
N GLU A 63 -2.18 15.24 -22.55
CA GLU A 63 -2.07 15.94 -23.83
C GLU A 63 -0.61 16.34 -24.09
N PHE A 64 -0.09 15.97 -25.25
CA PHE A 64 1.21 16.40 -25.71
C PHE A 64 1.08 17.31 -26.93
N VAL A 65 1.53 18.56 -26.79
CA VAL A 65 1.70 19.45 -27.93
C VAL A 65 2.90 18.98 -28.75
N GLY A 66 2.75 18.85 -30.08
CA GLY A 66 3.76 18.26 -30.98
C GLY A 66 5.16 18.87 -30.85
N TYR A 67 5.27 20.17 -30.56
CA TYR A 67 6.55 20.84 -30.31
C TYR A 67 7.31 20.28 -29.10
N TYR A 68 6.61 20.00 -28.00
CA TYR A 68 7.23 19.41 -26.81
C TYR A 68 7.57 17.94 -27.03
N LEU A 69 6.75 17.24 -27.82
CA LEU A 69 7.00 15.84 -28.16
C LEU A 69 8.31 15.69 -28.96
N GLN A 70 8.58 16.59 -29.91
CA GLN A 70 9.85 16.61 -30.65
C GLN A 70 11.07 16.80 -29.74
N LYS A 71 10.95 17.61 -28.69
CA LYS A 71 12.03 17.76 -27.69
C LYS A 71 12.27 16.48 -26.87
N ILE A 72 11.19 15.78 -26.50
CA ILE A 72 11.29 14.51 -25.80
C ILE A 72 11.90 13.45 -26.71
N GLU A 73 11.50 13.41 -27.99
CA GLU A 73 12.08 12.52 -29.00
C GLU A 73 13.57 12.79 -29.20
N ALA A 74 13.98 14.05 -29.28
CA ALA A 74 15.40 14.40 -29.38
C ALA A 74 16.19 13.94 -28.13
N SER A 75 15.62 14.06 -26.94
CA SER A 75 16.21 13.54 -25.71
C SER A 75 16.34 12.02 -25.71
N TRP A 76 15.32 11.32 -26.21
CA TRP A 76 15.35 9.87 -26.37
C TRP A 76 16.42 9.43 -27.38
N LEU A 77 16.53 10.10 -28.54
CA LEU A 77 17.57 9.86 -29.53
C LEU A 77 18.97 10.06 -28.92
N ASN A 78 19.19 11.12 -28.17
CA ASN A 78 20.46 11.36 -27.49
C ASN A 78 20.79 10.27 -26.47
N MET A 79 19.82 9.74 -25.78
CA MET A 79 20.00 8.61 -24.85
C MET A 79 20.35 7.33 -25.60
N MET A 80 19.73 7.10 -26.76
CA MET A 80 19.98 5.91 -27.59
C MET A 80 21.30 5.97 -28.34
N ASN A 81 21.85 7.16 -28.56
CA ASN A 81 23.14 7.36 -29.23
C ASN A 81 24.36 7.22 -28.30
N LYS A 82 24.15 6.91 -27.00
CA LYS A 82 25.27 6.61 -26.10
C LYS A 82 25.96 5.31 -26.50
N GLU A 83 27.28 5.29 -26.30
CA GLU A 83 28.09 4.12 -26.56
C GLU A 83 27.57 2.89 -25.77
N GLY A 84 27.43 1.75 -26.46
CA GLY A 84 26.85 0.53 -25.89
C GLY A 84 25.31 0.46 -25.87
N SER A 85 24.61 1.50 -26.30
CA SER A 85 23.14 1.46 -26.42
C SER A 85 22.72 0.75 -27.71
N GLN A 86 21.55 0.12 -27.70
CA GLN A 86 20.99 -0.54 -28.88
C GLN A 86 19.67 0.16 -29.28
N PRO A 87 19.74 1.17 -30.17
CA PRO A 87 18.59 2.02 -30.51
C PRO A 87 17.40 1.26 -31.10
N TYR A 88 17.65 0.09 -31.72
CA TYR A 88 16.60 -0.74 -32.32
C TYR A 88 15.73 -1.52 -31.32
N LYS A 89 16.10 -1.56 -30.04
CA LYS A 89 15.37 -2.34 -29.03
C LYS A 89 14.18 -1.62 -28.39
N MET A 90 14.11 -0.30 -28.50
CA MET A 90 13.04 0.47 -27.87
C MET A 90 12.56 1.58 -28.81
N SER A 91 11.31 1.51 -29.27
CA SER A 91 10.66 2.60 -29.99
C SER A 91 10.40 3.80 -29.09
N PHE A 92 10.29 4.99 -29.66
CA PHE A 92 9.95 6.22 -28.90
C PHE A 92 8.61 6.08 -28.16
N VAL A 93 7.60 5.47 -28.77
CA VAL A 93 6.31 5.22 -28.13
C VAL A 93 6.48 4.32 -26.91
N LYS A 94 7.26 3.26 -27.01
CA LYS A 94 7.54 2.37 -25.88
C LYS A 94 8.29 3.09 -24.75
N TYR A 95 9.22 3.97 -25.08
CA TYR A 95 9.90 4.82 -24.11
C TYR A 95 8.92 5.73 -23.39
N LEU A 96 8.03 6.42 -24.13
CA LEU A 96 7.03 7.32 -23.58
C LEU A 96 6.09 6.58 -22.62
N VAL A 97 5.53 5.44 -23.05
CA VAL A 97 4.66 4.59 -22.21
C VAL A 97 5.39 4.14 -20.95
N SER A 98 6.65 3.74 -21.05
CA SER A 98 7.46 3.33 -19.90
C SER A 98 7.62 4.44 -18.86
N GLU A 99 7.86 5.68 -19.30
CA GLU A 99 8.00 6.82 -18.37
C GLU A 99 6.65 7.19 -17.71
N LEU A 100 5.55 7.13 -18.46
CA LEU A 100 4.21 7.34 -17.92
C LEU A 100 3.83 6.25 -16.91
N ASP A 101 4.09 4.97 -17.24
CA ASP A 101 3.80 3.86 -16.34
C ASP A 101 4.61 3.93 -15.03
N LYS A 102 5.88 4.33 -15.09
CA LYS A 102 6.69 4.58 -13.88
C LYS A 102 6.05 5.63 -12.98
N LYS A 103 5.56 6.72 -13.55
CA LYS A 103 4.89 7.77 -12.79
C LYS A 103 3.57 7.28 -12.20
N ALA A 104 2.75 6.60 -12.99
CA ALA A 104 1.49 6.01 -12.56
C ALA A 104 1.68 5.03 -11.40
N ARG A 105 2.69 4.17 -11.45
CA ARG A 105 3.03 3.23 -10.34
C ARG A 105 3.37 3.95 -9.04
N VAL A 106 4.10 5.06 -9.10
CA VAL A 106 4.42 5.85 -7.90
C VAL A 106 3.16 6.48 -7.32
N GLU A 107 2.30 7.03 -8.17
CA GLU A 107 1.03 7.63 -7.76
C GLU A 107 0.06 6.58 -7.20
N ASP A 108 0.01 5.39 -7.80
CA ASP A 108 -0.75 4.25 -7.29
C ASP A 108 -0.33 3.89 -5.86
N ARG A 109 0.96 3.72 -5.63
CA ARG A 109 1.49 3.39 -4.31
C ARG A 109 1.13 4.43 -3.26
N ILE A 110 1.36 5.72 -3.57
CA ILE A 110 1.08 6.82 -2.63
C ILE A 110 -0.41 6.90 -2.35
N ALA A 111 -1.27 6.83 -3.39
CA ALA A 111 -2.70 6.92 -3.22
C ALA A 111 -3.29 5.70 -2.50
N THR A 112 -2.74 4.50 -2.71
CA THR A 112 -3.17 3.27 -2.00
C THR A 112 -2.88 3.35 -0.49
N ILE A 113 -1.86 4.10 -0.07
CA ILE A 113 -1.54 4.26 1.35
C ILE A 113 -2.16 5.52 1.95
N LYS A 114 -2.00 6.68 1.30
CA LYS A 114 -2.38 8.00 1.83
C LYS A 114 -3.63 8.62 1.20
N GLY A 115 -4.25 7.96 0.23
CA GLY A 115 -5.37 8.52 -0.52
C GLY A 115 -6.59 8.81 0.35
N ILE A 116 -7.32 9.87 -0.01
CA ILE A 116 -8.63 10.19 0.54
C ILE A 116 -9.51 10.57 -0.64
N TYR A 117 -10.54 9.77 -0.89
CA TYR A 117 -11.40 9.98 -2.03
C TYR A 117 -12.18 11.30 -1.93
N VAL A 118 -12.07 12.12 -2.95
CA VAL A 118 -12.86 13.32 -3.15
C VAL A 118 -13.39 13.30 -4.58
N ALA A 119 -14.69 13.23 -4.75
CA ALA A 119 -15.30 13.24 -6.07
C ALA A 119 -14.95 14.54 -6.82
N THR A 120 -14.46 14.40 -8.05
CA THR A 120 -14.26 15.54 -8.93
C THR A 120 -15.64 16.00 -9.43
N PRO A 121 -16.02 17.28 -9.30
CA PRO A 121 -17.30 17.77 -9.83
C PRO A 121 -17.39 17.64 -11.35
N ASP A 122 -18.58 17.33 -11.88
CA ASP A 122 -18.79 17.18 -13.33
C ASP A 122 -18.50 18.45 -14.14
N ASN A 123 -18.55 19.61 -13.49
CA ASN A 123 -18.25 20.91 -14.09
C ASN A 123 -16.81 21.39 -13.83
N ALA A 124 -15.93 20.53 -13.34
CA ALA A 124 -14.54 20.88 -13.10
C ALA A 124 -13.82 21.15 -14.43
N THR A 125 -13.06 22.25 -14.46
CA THR A 125 -12.22 22.63 -15.61
C THR A 125 -10.82 22.04 -15.57
N GLU A 126 -10.44 21.49 -14.43
CA GLU A 126 -9.14 20.85 -14.19
C GLU A 126 -9.34 19.46 -13.59
N GLY A 127 -8.43 18.55 -13.90
CA GLY A 127 -8.42 17.19 -13.33
C GLY A 127 -8.19 17.21 -11.83
N GLY A 128 -8.79 16.26 -11.12
CA GLY A 128 -8.60 16.07 -9.68
C GLY A 128 -7.15 15.68 -9.33
N ARG A 129 -6.76 15.91 -8.07
CA ARG A 129 -5.43 15.49 -7.60
C ARG A 129 -5.37 13.96 -7.48
N PHE A 130 -4.24 13.36 -7.86
CA PHE A 130 -4.05 11.90 -7.80
C PHE A 130 -4.27 11.31 -6.38
N ILE A 131 -4.00 12.08 -5.33
CA ILE A 131 -4.19 11.65 -3.93
C ILE A 131 -5.67 11.52 -3.54
N ASN A 132 -6.57 12.18 -4.30
CA ASN A 132 -8.01 12.21 -4.01
C ASN A 132 -8.82 11.19 -4.83
N ARG A 133 -8.16 10.33 -5.58
CA ARG A 133 -8.83 9.40 -6.51
C ARG A 133 -9.39 8.14 -5.85
N GLN A 134 -8.89 7.76 -4.66
CA GLN A 134 -9.33 6.57 -3.92
C GLN A 134 -9.10 6.72 -2.43
N ASN A 135 -9.77 5.90 -1.62
CA ASN A 135 -9.48 5.76 -0.20
C ASN A 135 -8.27 4.84 -0.01
N GLY A 136 -7.26 5.33 0.69
CA GLY A 136 -6.06 4.59 1.00
C GLY A 136 -6.12 3.92 2.38
N LEU A 137 -5.13 3.07 2.64
CA LEU A 137 -5.03 2.28 3.85
C LEU A 137 -5.13 3.12 5.14
N LEU A 138 -4.43 4.25 5.22
CA LEU A 138 -4.46 5.09 6.42
C LEU A 138 -5.87 5.64 6.71
N TYR A 139 -6.58 6.05 5.66
CA TYR A 139 -7.95 6.52 5.79
C TYR A 139 -8.87 5.39 6.29
N LEU A 140 -8.77 4.19 5.71
CA LEU A 140 -9.57 3.03 6.12
C LEU A 140 -9.28 2.63 7.56
N LEU A 141 -8.02 2.61 7.98
CA LEU A 141 -7.65 2.31 9.37
C LEU A 141 -8.16 3.38 10.35
N GLN A 142 -8.14 4.66 9.98
CA GLN A 142 -8.73 5.72 10.79
C GLN A 142 -10.25 5.57 10.91
N GLN A 143 -10.94 5.28 9.80
CA GLN A 143 -12.39 5.03 9.81
C GLN A 143 -12.74 3.85 10.70
N ALA A 144 -12.03 2.75 10.56
CA ALA A 144 -12.25 1.54 11.35
C ALA A 144 -11.99 1.75 12.85
N ARG A 145 -11.03 2.62 13.22
CA ARG A 145 -10.77 3.01 14.59
C ARG A 145 -11.89 3.89 15.16
N ASP A 146 -12.26 4.93 14.43
CA ASP A 146 -13.09 6.02 14.95
C ASP A 146 -14.58 5.69 14.92
N PHE A 147 -15.04 5.03 13.85
CA PHE A 147 -16.45 4.74 13.62
C PHE A 147 -16.82 3.28 13.87
N ASP A 148 -16.13 2.35 13.24
CA ASP A 148 -16.48 0.93 13.30
C ASP A 148 -15.98 0.24 14.56
N LYS A 149 -14.98 0.79 15.23
CA LYS A 149 -14.31 0.23 16.41
C LYS A 149 -13.85 -1.23 16.21
N LYS A 150 -13.58 -1.60 14.96
CA LYS A 150 -13.14 -2.94 14.56
C LYS A 150 -11.70 -3.21 14.99
N TYR A 151 -10.85 -2.17 14.99
CA TYR A 151 -9.44 -2.30 15.32
C TYR A 151 -9.13 -1.75 16.70
N ARG A 152 -8.17 -2.40 17.34
CA ARG A 152 -7.69 -2.00 18.64
C ARG A 152 -6.65 -0.89 18.47
N ALA A 153 -7.02 0.33 18.80
CA ALA A 153 -6.07 1.42 18.93
C ALA A 153 -5.32 1.30 20.28
N PHE A 154 -4.01 1.44 20.22
CA PHE A 154 -3.17 1.48 21.43
C PHE A 154 -2.84 2.93 21.75
N ASP A 155 -3.27 3.40 22.90
CA ASP A 155 -2.85 4.70 23.43
C ASP A 155 -1.49 4.54 24.13
N LEU A 156 -0.43 4.80 23.39
CA LEU A 156 0.97 4.72 23.83
C LEU A 156 1.66 6.09 23.82
N GLY A 157 0.94 7.14 23.44
CA GLY A 157 1.52 8.45 23.15
C GLY A 157 2.29 8.44 21.82
N LEU A 158 3.10 9.46 21.60
CA LEU A 158 3.91 9.56 20.38
C LEU A 158 5.25 8.82 20.53
N PRO A 159 5.71 8.11 19.51
CA PRO A 159 7.03 7.52 19.50
C PRO A 159 8.11 8.61 19.44
N THR A 160 9.25 8.37 20.06
CA THR A 160 10.43 9.22 20.01
C THR A 160 11.66 8.39 19.68
N ALA A 161 12.71 9.02 19.16
CA ALA A 161 13.95 8.30 18.85
C ALA A 161 14.59 7.62 20.09
N THR A 162 14.25 8.08 21.30
CA THR A 162 14.79 7.53 22.55
C THR A 162 13.93 6.39 23.12
N ASN A 163 12.62 6.35 22.85
CA ASN A 163 11.71 5.34 23.41
C ASN A 163 11.26 4.29 22.39
N ILE A 164 11.68 4.37 21.14
CA ILE A 164 11.16 3.55 20.05
C ILE A 164 11.25 2.04 20.31
N VAL A 165 12.31 1.57 20.97
CA VAL A 165 12.48 0.15 21.29
C VAL A 165 11.42 -0.31 22.31
N ASP A 166 11.27 0.47 23.38
CA ASP A 166 10.25 0.22 24.41
C ASP A 166 8.82 0.40 23.86
N TYR A 167 8.65 1.37 22.94
CA TYR A 167 7.38 1.63 22.26
C TYR A 167 6.92 0.43 21.44
N VAL A 168 7.79 -0.13 20.63
CA VAL A 168 7.54 -1.35 19.83
C VAL A 168 7.23 -2.54 20.74
N ASP A 169 8.03 -2.74 21.78
CA ASP A 169 7.82 -3.82 22.74
C ASP A 169 6.47 -3.69 23.48
N ASN A 170 6.12 -2.47 23.93
CA ASN A 170 4.84 -2.21 24.56
C ASN A 170 3.65 -2.41 23.62
N MET A 171 3.81 -2.07 22.33
CA MET A 171 2.79 -2.30 21.33
C MET A 171 2.53 -3.80 21.12
N ILE A 172 3.59 -4.59 21.04
CA ILE A 172 3.50 -6.05 20.89
C ILE A 172 2.92 -6.70 22.17
N LYS A 173 3.33 -6.27 23.35
CA LYS A 173 2.82 -6.78 24.63
C LYS A 173 1.32 -6.57 24.83
N ARG A 174 0.73 -5.58 24.17
CA ARG A 174 -0.72 -5.33 24.21
C ARG A 174 -1.53 -6.26 23.29
N LEU A 175 -0.87 -7.00 22.39
CA LEU A 175 -1.54 -8.02 21.60
C LEU A 175 -1.96 -9.20 22.48
N PRO A 176 -3.05 -9.90 22.15
CA PRO A 176 -3.37 -11.18 22.76
C PRO A 176 -2.21 -12.18 22.62
N HIS A 177 -2.04 -13.04 23.61
CA HIS A 177 -0.94 -14.01 23.62
C HIS A 177 -0.93 -14.89 22.34
N GLU A 178 -2.11 -15.33 21.93
CA GLU A 178 -2.31 -16.16 20.74
C GLU A 178 -1.81 -15.47 19.46
N VAL A 179 -2.06 -14.17 19.33
CA VAL A 179 -1.59 -13.37 18.18
C VAL A 179 -0.08 -13.14 18.26
N ARG A 180 0.47 -12.94 19.45
CA ARG A 180 1.93 -12.75 19.63
C ARG A 180 2.74 -13.97 19.22
N GLU A 181 2.21 -15.15 19.45
CA GLU A 181 2.87 -16.44 19.14
C GLU A 181 2.51 -16.94 17.73
N ALA A 182 1.55 -16.31 17.06
CA ALA A 182 1.15 -16.70 15.71
C ALA A 182 2.26 -16.40 14.68
N THR A 183 2.29 -17.19 13.63
CA THR A 183 3.12 -16.94 12.44
C THR A 183 2.39 -16.03 11.45
N GLY A 184 3.13 -15.30 10.62
CA GLY A 184 2.55 -14.39 9.62
C GLY A 184 2.14 -13.03 10.18
N VAL A 185 2.52 -12.71 11.41
CA VAL A 185 2.29 -11.38 12.00
C VAL A 185 3.35 -10.41 11.50
N VAL A 186 2.91 -9.29 10.97
CA VAL A 186 3.76 -8.25 10.39
C VAL A 186 3.55 -6.93 11.12
N PHE A 187 4.66 -6.30 11.47
CA PHE A 187 4.70 -4.98 12.07
C PHE A 187 5.10 -3.96 10.99
N TYR A 188 4.15 -3.13 10.59
CA TYR A 188 4.35 -2.10 9.58
C TYR A 188 4.77 -0.78 10.22
N LEU A 189 5.85 -0.19 9.69
CA LEU A 189 6.39 1.09 10.14
C LEU A 189 7.09 1.83 8.99
N SER A 190 7.39 3.11 9.21
CA SER A 190 8.18 3.87 8.25
C SER A 190 9.66 3.50 8.30
N ASP A 191 10.39 3.78 7.22
CA ASP A 191 11.84 3.61 7.18
C ASP A 191 12.57 4.47 8.24
N GLU A 192 12.04 5.65 8.54
CA GLU A 192 12.56 6.55 9.56
C GLU A 192 12.53 5.91 10.95
N TRP A 193 11.38 5.33 11.31
CA TRP A 193 11.22 4.65 12.60
C TRP A 193 12.00 3.34 12.69
N LEU A 194 12.16 2.61 11.60
CA LEU A 194 13.00 1.42 11.58
C LEU A 194 14.49 1.78 11.79
N ARG A 195 14.97 2.88 11.18
CA ARG A 195 16.31 3.39 11.43
C ARG A 195 16.49 3.89 12.87
N ALA A 196 15.47 4.57 13.41
CA ALA A 196 15.50 5.02 14.80
C ALA A 196 15.54 3.83 15.77
N TYR A 197 14.74 2.78 15.51
CA TYR A 197 14.75 1.54 16.26
C TYR A 197 16.15 0.89 16.25
N LYS A 198 16.77 0.74 15.09
CA LYS A 198 18.11 0.17 14.95
C LYS A 198 19.14 0.98 15.77
N ARG A 199 19.20 2.30 15.60
CA ARG A 199 20.14 3.16 16.32
C ARG A 199 19.94 3.08 17.84
N ARG A 200 18.70 3.10 18.29
CA ARG A 200 18.39 2.98 19.71
C ARG A 200 18.75 1.63 20.27
N PHE A 201 18.48 0.57 19.52
CA PHE A 201 18.86 -0.81 19.86
C PHE A 201 20.37 -0.93 20.04
N GLU A 202 21.16 -0.42 19.09
CA GLU A 202 22.63 -0.39 19.16
C GLU A 202 23.13 0.42 20.39
N THR A 203 22.44 1.50 20.75
CA THR A 203 22.79 2.31 21.93
C THR A 203 22.56 1.54 23.24
N ILE A 204 21.49 0.73 23.32
CA ILE A 204 21.12 -0.01 24.53
C ILE A 204 21.96 -1.28 24.69
N TYR A 205 22.14 -2.04 23.60
CA TYR A 205 22.68 -3.39 23.62
C TYR A 205 24.10 -3.51 23.04
N GLY A 206 24.68 -2.39 22.58
CA GLY A 206 25.99 -2.34 21.95
C GLY A 206 25.97 -2.74 20.48
N THR A 207 27.13 -2.58 19.81
CA THR A 207 27.30 -2.88 18.37
C THR A 207 27.56 -4.36 18.06
N ASN A 208 27.86 -5.18 19.06
CA ASN A 208 28.08 -6.63 18.93
C ASN A 208 26.76 -7.41 18.93
N ASN A 209 25.74 -6.90 18.28
CA ASN A 209 24.48 -7.61 18.09
C ASN A 209 24.43 -8.22 16.69
N ASP A 210 23.57 -9.19 16.49
CA ASP A 210 23.43 -9.93 15.23
C ASP A 210 22.81 -9.11 14.08
N TYR A 211 22.52 -7.82 14.30
CA TYR A 211 21.97 -6.94 13.28
C TYR A 211 23.05 -6.35 12.37
N THR A 212 23.53 -7.12 11.41
CA THR A 212 24.46 -6.65 10.37
C THR A 212 23.82 -5.75 9.31
N GLY A 213 22.51 -5.55 9.35
CA GLY A 213 21.75 -4.72 8.42
C GLY A 213 20.61 -3.98 9.11
N TYR A 214 19.45 -3.94 8.49
CA TYR A 214 18.21 -3.53 9.14
C TYR A 214 17.65 -4.69 9.96
N PRO A 215 17.08 -4.43 11.16
CA PRO A 215 16.43 -5.47 11.93
C PRO A 215 15.23 -6.00 11.15
N THR A 216 15.14 -7.30 11.03
CA THR A 216 14.03 -7.99 10.36
C THR A 216 12.88 -8.28 11.31
N ASN A 217 13.17 -8.38 12.61
CA ASN A 217 12.22 -8.75 13.65
C ASN A 217 12.41 -7.84 14.88
N PRO A 218 11.37 -7.60 15.68
CA PRO A 218 11.52 -6.98 16.99
C PRO A 218 12.34 -7.89 17.92
N LYS A 219 13.00 -7.30 18.90
CA LYS A 219 13.69 -8.05 19.92
C LYS A 219 12.71 -8.97 20.65
N ASP A 220 13.14 -10.17 20.95
CA ASP A 220 12.39 -11.21 21.68
C ASP A 220 11.15 -11.77 20.97
N TYR A 221 10.85 -11.30 19.71
CA TYR A 221 9.69 -11.76 18.92
C TYR A 221 10.12 -12.20 17.50
N PRO A 222 10.76 -13.37 17.36
CA PRO A 222 11.28 -13.83 16.07
C PRO A 222 10.18 -14.17 15.05
N ASN A 223 8.96 -14.41 15.51
CA ASN A 223 7.79 -14.71 14.68
C ASN A 223 7.12 -13.46 14.09
N ILE A 224 7.40 -12.27 14.62
CA ILE A 224 6.87 -11.00 14.11
C ILE A 224 7.89 -10.37 13.17
N LYS A 225 7.49 -10.07 11.94
CA LYS A 225 8.36 -9.48 10.93
C LYS A 225 8.17 -7.97 10.87
N PHE A 226 9.27 -7.21 10.80
CA PHE A 226 9.21 -5.80 10.40
C PHE A 226 9.05 -5.67 8.89
N GLU A 227 8.08 -4.87 8.45
CA GLU A 227 7.92 -4.52 7.04
C GLU A 227 7.85 -3.01 6.86
N ARG A 228 8.65 -2.50 5.92
CA ARG A 228 8.78 -1.07 5.67
C ARG A 228 7.75 -0.60 4.65
N LEU A 229 6.98 0.40 5.02
CA LEU A 229 6.14 1.13 4.08
C LEU A 229 6.73 2.53 3.87
N VAL A 230 7.26 2.78 2.67
CA VAL A 230 7.92 4.06 2.32
C VAL A 230 6.99 5.25 2.53
N ASP A 231 5.71 5.08 2.20
CA ASP A 231 4.74 6.16 2.27
C ASP A 231 4.19 6.42 3.69
N LEU A 232 4.61 5.65 4.70
CA LEU A 232 4.44 6.01 6.10
C LEU A 232 5.45 7.07 6.57
N SER A 233 6.49 7.38 5.78
CA SER A 233 7.43 8.45 6.09
C SER A 233 6.74 9.78 6.34
N GLY A 234 7.20 10.50 7.37
CA GLY A 234 6.59 11.74 7.84
C GLY A 234 5.30 11.52 8.65
N THR A 235 4.98 10.29 9.04
CA THR A 235 3.88 9.95 9.96
C THR A 235 4.41 9.14 11.13
N ASP A 236 3.77 9.27 12.29
CA ASP A 236 4.04 8.44 13.47
C ASP A 236 3.17 7.17 13.48
N PHE A 237 2.56 6.85 12.34
CA PHE A 237 1.62 5.74 12.24
C PHE A 237 2.36 4.41 12.13
N MET A 238 2.02 3.49 13.01
CA MET A 238 2.51 2.11 13.03
C MET A 238 1.32 1.18 13.28
N PHE A 239 1.35 0.00 12.69
CA PHE A 239 0.29 -0.99 12.92
C PHE A 239 0.81 -2.41 12.79
N ILE A 240 0.08 -3.34 13.39
CA ILE A 240 0.38 -4.77 13.38
C ILE A 240 -0.83 -5.50 12.83
N THR A 241 -0.60 -6.36 11.85
CA THR A 241 -1.65 -7.21 11.29
C THR A 241 -1.03 -8.50 10.73
N PHE A 242 -1.88 -9.43 10.29
CA PHE A 242 -1.40 -10.59 9.51
C PHE A 242 -1.07 -10.16 8.08
N ASP A 243 -0.17 -10.88 7.43
CA ASP A 243 0.32 -10.59 6.09
C ASP A 243 -0.77 -10.71 4.99
N ASP A 244 -1.81 -11.50 5.25
CA ASP A 244 -2.95 -11.74 4.36
C ASP A 244 -4.17 -10.83 4.62
N ASN A 245 -4.11 -9.96 5.64
CA ASN A 245 -5.23 -9.07 6.00
C ASN A 245 -5.33 -7.83 5.11
N ILE A 246 -4.35 -7.56 4.28
CA ILE A 246 -4.35 -6.41 3.38
C ILE A 246 -4.27 -6.92 1.95
N GLU A 247 -5.30 -6.65 1.16
CA GLU A 247 -5.37 -7.05 -0.23
C GLU A 247 -5.43 -5.84 -1.16
N ILE A 248 -4.73 -5.92 -2.29
CA ILE A 248 -4.87 -4.94 -3.38
C ILE A 248 -5.97 -5.43 -4.32
N LEU A 249 -6.97 -4.60 -4.54
CA LEU A 249 -8.11 -4.90 -5.40
C LEU A 249 -7.86 -4.34 -6.81
N GLU A 250 -7.93 -5.21 -7.82
CA GLU A 250 -7.78 -4.85 -9.23
C GLU A 250 -8.95 -5.44 -10.03
N ASN A 251 -9.42 -4.75 -11.09
CA ASN A 251 -10.41 -5.32 -11.99
C ASN A 251 -9.73 -6.24 -13.01
N VAL A 252 -9.02 -5.66 -13.97
CA VAL A 252 -8.30 -6.40 -15.00
C VAL A 252 -6.80 -6.27 -14.74
N PRO A 253 -6.07 -7.41 -14.61
CA PRO A 253 -4.63 -7.35 -14.46
C PRO A 253 -3.95 -6.57 -15.60
N ALA A 254 -3.06 -5.66 -15.24
CA ALA A 254 -2.31 -4.82 -16.19
C ALA A 254 -3.14 -3.85 -17.05
N GLU A 255 -4.42 -3.60 -16.71
CA GLU A 255 -5.29 -2.66 -17.43
C GLU A 255 -4.67 -1.26 -17.57
N LYS A 256 -4.03 -0.76 -16.51
CA LYS A 256 -3.33 0.54 -16.51
C LYS A 256 -2.21 0.67 -17.54
N SER A 257 -1.67 -0.43 -18.04
CA SER A 257 -0.63 -0.43 -19.07
C SER A 257 -1.21 -0.42 -20.48
N MET A 258 -2.52 -0.43 -20.64
CA MET A 258 -3.23 -0.39 -21.91
C MET A 258 -3.48 1.06 -22.33
N TYR A 259 -2.40 1.78 -22.68
CA TYR A 259 -2.50 3.15 -23.16
C TYR A 259 -3.08 3.23 -24.57
N LYS A 260 -4.06 4.09 -24.77
CA LYS A 260 -4.60 4.46 -26.07
C LYS A 260 -3.99 5.78 -26.52
N PHE A 261 -3.62 5.86 -27.79
CA PHE A 261 -3.02 7.05 -28.41
C PHE A 261 -3.94 7.56 -29.50
N GLU A 262 -4.29 8.82 -29.40
CA GLU A 262 -5.04 9.52 -30.47
C GLU A 262 -4.25 10.74 -30.92
N MET A 263 -4.23 10.98 -32.22
CA MET A 263 -3.60 12.15 -32.80
C MET A 263 -4.66 13.04 -33.45
N LEU A 264 -4.80 14.24 -32.93
CA LEU A 264 -5.68 15.25 -33.51
C LEU A 264 -4.88 16.51 -33.84
N LYS A 265 -4.81 16.87 -35.12
CA LYS A 265 -4.00 17.99 -35.62
C LYS A 265 -2.51 17.81 -35.23
N ARG A 266 -1.97 18.67 -34.37
CA ARG A 266 -0.58 18.62 -33.87
C ARG A 266 -0.47 18.20 -32.40
N MET A 267 -1.55 17.60 -31.86
CA MET A 267 -1.61 17.14 -30.48
C MET A 267 -1.75 15.63 -30.42
N ILE A 268 -1.11 15.03 -29.46
CA ILE A 268 -1.22 13.59 -29.16
C ILE A 268 -1.86 13.48 -27.79
N TYR A 269 -2.97 12.75 -27.74
CA TYR A 269 -3.69 12.40 -26.53
C TYR A 269 -3.29 11.00 -26.11
N VAL A 270 -2.96 10.83 -24.85
CA VAL A 270 -2.64 9.53 -24.24
C VAL A 270 -3.64 9.29 -23.14
N MET A 271 -4.40 8.20 -23.26
CA MET A 271 -5.47 7.86 -22.34
C MET A 271 -5.28 6.45 -21.80
N ALA A 272 -5.58 6.25 -20.52
CA ALA A 272 -5.68 4.93 -19.92
C ALA A 272 -6.73 4.96 -18.80
N ASP A 273 -7.55 3.93 -18.76
CA ASP A 273 -8.56 3.72 -17.73
C ASP A 273 -8.25 2.42 -17.00
N TYR A 274 -8.36 2.45 -15.68
CA TYR A 274 -8.21 1.25 -14.85
C TYR A 274 -8.92 1.42 -13.50
N LYS A 275 -9.02 0.35 -12.73
CA LYS A 275 -9.63 0.37 -11.41
C LYS A 275 -8.66 -0.16 -10.37
N LEU A 276 -8.60 0.51 -9.22
CA LEU A 276 -7.72 0.13 -8.10
C LEU A 276 -8.40 0.40 -6.76
N GLY A 277 -8.13 -0.46 -5.78
CA GLY A 277 -8.61 -0.35 -4.41
C GLY A 277 -7.70 -1.10 -3.42
N ILE A 278 -8.03 -1.04 -2.15
CA ILE A 278 -7.36 -1.75 -1.05
C ILE A 278 -8.44 -2.18 -0.04
#